data_9c700a8ecdf830fe9e044a59b7d073a8
#
_entry.id   9c700a8ecdf830fe9e044a59b7d073a8
#
_cell.length_a   1.000
_cell.length_b   1.000
_cell.length_c   1.000
_cell.angle_alpha   90.00
_cell.angle_beta   90.00
_cell.angle_gamma   90.00
#
_symmetry.space_group_name_H-M   'P 1'
#
loop_
_entity.id
_entity.type
_entity.pdbx_description
1 polymer ?
#
loop_
_entity_poly.entity_id
_entity_poly.type
_entity_poly.pdbx_seq_one_letter_code
_entity_poly.pdbx_strand_id
1 'polypeptide(L)'
;VDEDFIRSRTIGYEELKRNVANYSPEAMAPVCGIPAATIKEVARLYAKSKGSMILWGMGISQHIHGTDNARCLIALCMMTGQIGRPGTGLHPLRGQNNVQGASDSGLIPMFYPDYQRVANGEARARFEKLWGTPLDPQPGLTVVEIMGAVHKGEIRGMYIMGENPAMSDPDAHHAREALAKLECLVVQEIFLTETCYYADVILPATAWPEKNGTVTNTDRMVQLGRQALDAPGDAKPDLWIIQQIAR
;
A
#
# COMPACT_ATOMS: atom_id res chain seq x y z
N VAL A 1 -11.92 -28.80 -1.50
CA VAL A 1 -10.53 -28.53 -1.06
C VAL A 1 -9.59 -29.51 -1.73
N ASP A 2 -8.33 -29.13 -1.85
CA ASP A 2 -7.23 -29.97 -2.35
C ASP A 2 -6.45 -30.52 -1.14
N GLU A 3 -6.82 -31.74 -0.72
CA GLU A 3 -6.26 -32.35 0.49
C GLU A 3 -4.76 -32.66 0.38
N ASP A 4 -4.30 -33.01 -0.82
CA ASP A 4 -2.87 -33.30 -1.04
C ASP A 4 -2.02 -32.04 -0.98
N PHE A 5 -2.51 -30.93 -1.55
CA PHE A 5 -1.86 -29.64 -1.43
C PHE A 5 -1.84 -29.16 0.04
N ILE A 6 -2.97 -29.25 0.72
CA ILE A 6 -3.09 -28.88 2.14
C ILE A 6 -2.06 -29.63 2.97
N ARG A 7 -2.02 -30.96 2.85
CA ARG A 7 -1.14 -31.82 3.65
C ARG A 7 0.33 -31.57 3.39
N SER A 8 0.69 -31.29 2.14
CA SER A 8 2.11 -31.17 1.73
C SER A 8 2.65 -29.73 1.77
N ARG A 9 1.79 -28.71 1.77
CA ARG A 9 2.19 -27.32 1.53
C ARG A 9 1.65 -26.31 2.54
N THR A 10 0.81 -26.74 3.49
CA THR A 10 0.18 -25.81 4.44
C THR A 10 0.35 -26.28 5.88
N ILE A 11 0.14 -25.35 6.80
CA ILE A 11 0.04 -25.59 8.25
C ILE A 11 -1.23 -24.90 8.76
N GLY A 12 -1.77 -25.33 9.91
CA GLY A 12 -2.89 -24.66 10.57
C GLY A 12 -4.28 -24.93 9.94
N TYR A 13 -4.42 -25.88 9.02
CA TYR A 13 -5.70 -26.14 8.35
C TYR A 13 -6.83 -26.55 9.31
N GLU A 14 -6.55 -27.39 10.31
CA GLU A 14 -7.56 -27.82 11.26
C GLU A 14 -8.06 -26.69 12.17
N GLU A 15 -7.19 -25.74 12.49
CA GLU A 15 -7.59 -24.53 13.21
C GLU A 15 -8.48 -23.63 12.35
N LEU A 16 -8.09 -23.40 11.10
CA LEU A 16 -8.89 -22.64 10.14
C LEU A 16 -10.27 -23.29 9.98
N LYS A 17 -10.34 -24.61 9.78
CA LYS A 17 -11.59 -25.37 9.63
C LYS A 17 -12.52 -25.21 10.83
N ARG A 18 -11.99 -25.23 12.05
CA ARG A 18 -12.77 -24.97 13.26
C ARG A 18 -13.27 -23.53 13.32
N ASN A 19 -12.42 -22.56 12.96
CA ASN A 19 -12.79 -21.15 12.98
C ASN A 19 -13.91 -20.84 11.97
N VAL A 20 -13.79 -21.30 10.73
CA VAL A 20 -14.76 -21.01 9.67
C VAL A 20 -16.09 -21.75 9.82
N ALA A 21 -16.18 -22.73 10.71
CA ALA A 21 -17.42 -23.50 10.95
C ALA A 21 -18.61 -22.60 11.34
N ASN A 22 -18.33 -21.45 11.98
CA ASN A 22 -19.35 -20.48 12.39
C ASN A 22 -19.76 -19.51 11.26
N TYR A 23 -19.11 -19.57 10.12
CA TYR A 23 -19.33 -18.68 8.98
C TYR A 23 -19.93 -19.43 7.79
N SER A 24 -21.03 -20.16 8.03
CA SER A 24 -21.71 -20.86 6.95
C SER A 24 -22.26 -19.89 5.91
N PRO A 25 -22.40 -20.29 4.63
CA PRO A 25 -23.02 -19.47 3.61
C PRO A 25 -24.42 -18.96 4.00
N GLU A 26 -25.19 -19.77 4.73
CA GLU A 26 -26.50 -19.39 5.23
C GLU A 26 -26.43 -18.28 6.30
N ALA A 27 -25.47 -18.38 7.21
CA ALA A 27 -25.26 -17.36 8.25
C ALA A 27 -24.71 -16.07 7.65
N MET A 28 -23.88 -16.16 6.61
CA MET A 28 -23.23 -15.00 5.98
C MET A 28 -24.08 -14.33 4.90
N ALA A 29 -25.05 -15.01 4.31
CA ALA A 29 -25.90 -14.46 3.27
C ALA A 29 -26.52 -13.07 3.62
N PRO A 30 -27.14 -12.88 4.80
CA PRO A 30 -27.69 -11.56 5.18
C PRO A 30 -26.59 -10.51 5.42
N VAL A 31 -25.40 -10.92 5.86
CA VAL A 31 -24.28 -9.99 6.10
C VAL A 31 -23.68 -9.50 4.78
N CYS A 32 -23.52 -10.43 3.82
CA CYS A 32 -22.93 -10.14 2.51
C CYS A 32 -23.94 -9.57 1.50
N GLY A 33 -25.24 -9.68 1.75
CA GLY A 33 -26.28 -9.32 0.77
C GLY A 33 -26.31 -10.25 -0.45
N ILE A 34 -25.74 -11.46 -0.34
CA ILE A 34 -25.64 -12.44 -1.43
C ILE A 34 -26.31 -13.75 -1.00
N PRO A 35 -27.19 -14.37 -1.85
CA PRO A 35 -27.82 -15.63 -1.52
C PRO A 35 -26.79 -16.74 -1.20
N ALA A 36 -27.06 -17.56 -0.19
CA ALA A 36 -26.17 -18.66 0.22
C ALA A 36 -25.88 -19.65 -0.93
N ALA A 37 -26.85 -19.88 -1.81
CA ALA A 37 -26.66 -20.71 -3.00
C ALA A 37 -25.60 -20.14 -3.93
N THR A 38 -25.61 -18.84 -4.17
CA THR A 38 -24.63 -18.13 -5.02
C THR A 38 -23.24 -18.20 -4.39
N ILE A 39 -23.11 -17.99 -3.07
CA ILE A 39 -21.82 -18.13 -2.35
C ILE A 39 -21.24 -19.52 -2.58
N LYS A 40 -22.06 -20.56 -2.43
CA LYS A 40 -21.65 -21.97 -2.65
C LYS A 40 -21.27 -22.24 -4.10
N GLU A 41 -22.01 -21.68 -5.04
CA GLU A 41 -21.76 -21.85 -6.48
C GLU A 41 -20.42 -21.23 -6.86
N VAL A 42 -20.15 -19.97 -6.48
CA VAL A 42 -18.89 -19.27 -6.76
C VAL A 42 -17.71 -20.00 -6.12
N ALA A 43 -17.83 -20.45 -4.87
CA ALA A 43 -16.77 -21.20 -4.21
C ALA A 43 -16.43 -22.50 -4.95
N ARG A 44 -17.46 -23.21 -5.44
CA ARG A 44 -17.27 -24.44 -6.22
C ARG A 44 -16.69 -24.18 -7.60
N LEU A 45 -17.14 -23.11 -8.26
CA LEU A 45 -16.60 -22.69 -9.56
C LEU A 45 -15.11 -22.39 -9.45
N TYR A 46 -14.74 -21.58 -8.45
CA TYR A 46 -13.34 -21.25 -8.18
C TYR A 46 -12.48 -22.51 -7.94
N ALA A 47 -12.95 -23.39 -7.04
CA ALA A 47 -12.20 -24.57 -6.63
C ALA A 47 -12.06 -25.62 -7.73
N LYS A 48 -13.08 -25.77 -8.61
CA LYS A 48 -13.12 -26.81 -9.65
C LYS A 48 -12.50 -26.36 -10.97
N SER A 49 -12.27 -25.07 -11.16
CA SER A 49 -11.64 -24.54 -12.38
C SER A 49 -10.25 -25.10 -12.55
N LYS A 50 -9.85 -25.31 -13.81
CA LYS A 50 -8.50 -25.78 -14.17
C LYS A 50 -7.42 -24.83 -13.69
N GLY A 51 -7.69 -23.53 -13.70
CA GLY A 51 -6.86 -22.48 -13.15
C GLY A 51 -7.73 -21.30 -12.73
N SER A 52 -7.55 -20.82 -11.51
CA SER A 52 -8.24 -19.66 -10.98
C SER A 52 -7.26 -18.66 -10.39
N MET A 53 -7.50 -17.38 -10.63
CA MET A 53 -6.74 -16.28 -10.05
C MET A 53 -7.64 -15.40 -9.20
N ILE A 54 -7.08 -14.82 -8.16
CA ILE A 54 -7.74 -13.79 -7.37
C ILE A 54 -6.99 -12.48 -7.61
N LEU A 55 -7.69 -11.49 -8.16
CA LEU A 55 -7.17 -10.15 -8.34
C LEU A 55 -7.92 -9.23 -7.38
N TRP A 56 -7.20 -8.44 -6.60
CA TRP A 56 -7.84 -7.50 -5.69
C TRP A 56 -7.05 -6.20 -5.57
N GLY A 57 -7.71 -5.16 -5.10
CA GLY A 57 -7.12 -3.85 -4.83
C GLY A 57 -7.46 -3.36 -3.43
N MET A 58 -7.54 -2.06 -3.28
CA MET A 58 -7.77 -1.37 -2.00
C MET A 58 -9.13 -1.72 -1.36
N GLY A 59 -10.14 -2.12 -2.16
CA GLY A 59 -11.43 -2.59 -1.65
C GLY A 59 -11.34 -3.80 -0.72
N ILE A 60 -10.24 -4.57 -0.79
CA ILE A 60 -9.94 -5.67 0.15
C ILE A 60 -8.97 -5.21 1.23
N SER A 61 -7.90 -4.50 0.87
CA SER A 61 -6.76 -4.25 1.78
C SER A 61 -6.84 -2.94 2.55
N GLN A 62 -7.57 -1.94 2.08
CA GLN A 62 -7.66 -0.62 2.74
C GLN A 62 -8.83 -0.57 3.75
N HIS A 63 -8.79 -1.49 4.69
CA HIS A 63 -9.73 -1.62 5.80
C HIS A 63 -8.99 -1.85 7.10
N ILE A 64 -9.66 -1.64 8.24
CA ILE A 64 -9.13 -1.97 9.57
C ILE A 64 -8.64 -3.43 9.62
N HIS A 65 -9.37 -4.35 8.95
CA HIS A 65 -9.04 -5.77 8.84
C HIS A 65 -8.44 -6.15 7.48
N GLY A 66 -7.83 -5.20 6.77
CA GLY A 66 -7.31 -5.43 5.40
C GLY A 66 -6.29 -6.56 5.30
N THR A 67 -5.43 -6.71 6.30
CA THR A 67 -4.48 -7.83 6.37
C THR A 67 -5.22 -9.17 6.52
N ASP A 68 -6.25 -9.23 7.33
CA ASP A 68 -7.05 -10.46 7.53
C ASP A 68 -7.89 -10.78 6.30
N ASN A 69 -8.42 -9.77 5.60
CA ASN A 69 -9.07 -9.96 4.31
C ASN A 69 -8.11 -10.61 3.30
N ALA A 70 -6.88 -10.11 3.18
CA ALA A 70 -5.87 -10.71 2.31
C ALA A 70 -5.52 -12.15 2.74
N ARG A 71 -5.42 -12.42 4.05
CA ARG A 71 -5.22 -13.77 4.59
C ARG A 71 -6.36 -14.73 4.24
N CYS A 72 -7.61 -14.26 4.22
CA CYS A 72 -8.75 -15.06 3.76
C CYS A 72 -8.61 -15.46 2.29
N LEU A 73 -8.17 -14.55 1.42
CA LEU A 73 -7.92 -14.86 0.02
C LEU A 73 -6.75 -15.85 -0.15
N ILE A 74 -5.69 -15.69 0.63
CA ILE A 74 -4.56 -16.62 0.68
C ILE A 74 -5.04 -18.01 1.12
N ALA A 75 -5.80 -18.11 2.19
CA ALA A 75 -6.34 -19.36 2.70
C ALA A 75 -7.21 -20.05 1.65
N LEU A 76 -8.11 -19.32 0.97
CA LEU A 76 -8.95 -19.85 -0.11
C LEU A 76 -8.11 -20.42 -1.26
N CYS A 77 -7.11 -19.69 -1.68
CA CYS A 77 -6.19 -20.08 -2.74
C CYS A 77 -5.41 -21.35 -2.38
N MET A 78 -4.89 -21.42 -1.16
CA MET A 78 -4.12 -22.55 -0.65
C MET A 78 -5.00 -23.80 -0.44
N MET A 79 -6.21 -23.65 0.13
CA MET A 79 -7.14 -24.78 0.34
C MET A 79 -7.59 -25.45 -0.96
N THR A 80 -7.52 -24.74 -2.06
CA THR A 80 -7.99 -25.21 -3.37
C THR A 80 -6.85 -25.54 -4.34
N GLY A 81 -5.58 -25.39 -3.91
CA GLY A 81 -4.41 -25.63 -4.75
C GLY A 81 -4.30 -24.67 -5.95
N GLN A 82 -4.97 -23.51 -5.89
CA GLN A 82 -4.97 -22.51 -6.97
C GLN A 82 -3.77 -21.55 -6.87
N ILE A 83 -2.56 -22.12 -6.68
CA ILE A 83 -1.32 -21.39 -6.58
C ILE A 83 -0.15 -22.23 -7.11
N GLY A 84 0.88 -21.56 -7.64
CA GLY A 84 2.12 -22.20 -8.09
C GLY A 84 2.02 -22.93 -9.43
N ARG A 85 0.94 -22.74 -10.18
CA ARG A 85 0.73 -23.29 -11.53
C ARG A 85 0.37 -22.17 -12.51
N PRO A 86 0.67 -22.31 -13.80
CA PRO A 86 0.25 -21.34 -14.83
C PRO A 86 -1.27 -21.10 -14.77
N GLY A 87 -1.69 -19.83 -14.79
CA GLY A 87 -3.07 -19.41 -14.70
C GLY A 87 -3.70 -19.49 -13.33
N THR A 88 -2.89 -19.59 -12.27
CA THR A 88 -3.35 -19.57 -10.87
C THR A 88 -2.60 -18.51 -10.06
N GLY A 89 -3.13 -18.15 -8.90
CA GLY A 89 -2.43 -17.33 -7.92
C GLY A 89 -3.20 -16.14 -7.37
N LEU A 90 -2.46 -15.34 -6.65
CA LEU A 90 -2.91 -14.18 -5.89
C LEU A 90 -2.24 -12.93 -6.46
N HIS A 91 -3.03 -11.96 -6.88
CA HIS A 91 -2.55 -10.78 -7.58
C HIS A 91 -3.11 -9.49 -6.96
N PRO A 92 -2.41 -8.90 -5.98
CA PRO A 92 -2.74 -7.55 -5.53
C PRO A 92 -2.47 -6.57 -6.67
N LEU A 93 -3.52 -5.95 -7.19
CA LEU A 93 -3.43 -4.93 -8.22
C LEU A 93 -3.03 -3.62 -7.57
N ARG A 94 -1.81 -3.19 -7.82
CA ARG A 94 -1.29 -1.93 -7.30
C ARG A 94 -1.97 -0.77 -8.05
N GLY A 95 -2.38 0.29 -7.31
CA GLY A 95 -3.17 1.37 -7.88
C GLY A 95 -2.33 2.46 -8.57
N GLN A 96 -1.37 3.00 -7.84
CA GLN A 96 -0.55 4.11 -8.32
C GLN A 96 0.52 3.63 -9.30
N ASN A 97 0.95 4.52 -10.21
CA ASN A 97 1.90 4.19 -11.28
C ASN A 97 3.22 3.76 -10.73
N ASN A 98 3.78 3.76 -9.79
CA ASN A 98 5.08 3.27 -9.29
C ASN A 98 5.03 2.85 -7.82
N VAL A 99 3.85 2.45 -7.33
CA VAL A 99 3.73 2.07 -5.92
C VAL A 99 4.63 0.88 -5.57
N GLN A 100 4.85 -0.03 -6.51
CA GLN A 100 5.79 -1.14 -6.33
C GLN A 100 7.22 -0.62 -6.18
N GLY A 101 7.68 0.23 -7.09
CA GLY A 101 9.03 0.81 -7.04
C GLY A 101 9.25 1.72 -5.83
N ALA A 102 8.25 2.48 -5.43
CA ALA A 102 8.29 3.28 -4.21
C ALA A 102 8.47 2.41 -2.96
N SER A 103 7.72 1.31 -2.87
CA SER A 103 7.84 0.34 -1.78
C SER A 103 9.21 -0.34 -1.76
N ASP A 104 9.70 -0.78 -2.93
CA ASP A 104 11.02 -1.42 -3.08
C ASP A 104 12.17 -0.47 -2.67
N SER A 105 11.98 0.84 -2.88
CA SER A 105 12.93 1.89 -2.51
C SER A 105 12.88 2.28 -1.03
N GLY A 106 11.96 1.71 -0.25
CA GLY A 106 11.86 1.96 1.19
C GLY A 106 10.99 3.16 1.57
N LEU A 107 10.08 3.62 0.70
CA LEU A 107 9.09 4.65 1.03
C LEU A 107 7.92 4.07 1.85
N ILE A 108 8.25 3.31 2.88
CA ILE A 108 7.33 2.72 3.85
C ILE A 108 7.94 2.93 5.24
N PRO A 109 7.19 3.45 6.23
CA PRO A 109 7.78 3.88 7.51
C PRO A 109 8.53 2.79 8.29
N MET A 110 8.22 1.52 8.07
CA MET A 110 8.85 0.40 8.77
C MET A 110 9.97 -0.30 8.00
N PHE A 111 10.32 0.16 6.78
CA PHE A 111 11.30 -0.50 5.93
C PHE A 111 12.33 0.44 5.32
N TYR A 112 13.58 0.01 5.30
CA TYR A 112 14.61 0.48 4.38
C TYR A 112 14.39 -0.11 2.98
N PRO A 113 15.15 0.32 1.95
CA PRO A 113 15.12 -0.33 0.64
C PRO A 113 15.22 -1.86 0.73
N ASP A 114 14.59 -2.54 -0.23
CA ASP A 114 14.52 -4.00 -0.29
C ASP A 114 13.82 -4.63 0.93
N TYR A 115 12.80 -3.95 1.46
CA TYR A 115 11.98 -4.41 2.60
C TYR A 115 12.79 -4.81 3.85
N GLN A 116 13.95 -4.21 4.04
CA GLN A 116 14.76 -4.44 5.24
C GLN A 116 14.15 -3.70 6.43
N ARG A 117 13.78 -4.43 7.49
CA ARG A 117 13.08 -3.82 8.63
C ARG A 117 13.95 -2.80 9.36
N VAL A 118 13.42 -1.62 9.64
CA VAL A 118 14.07 -0.55 10.43
C VAL A 118 14.46 -1.07 11.83
N ALA A 119 13.60 -1.86 12.45
CA ALA A 119 13.85 -2.46 13.77
C ALA A 119 14.96 -3.53 13.77
N ASN A 120 15.44 -3.98 12.62
CA ASN A 120 16.54 -4.96 12.53
C ASN A 120 17.89 -4.23 12.62
N GLY A 121 18.64 -4.49 13.70
CA GLY A 121 19.92 -3.83 13.98
C GLY A 121 21.00 -4.08 12.91
N GLU A 122 21.03 -5.26 12.31
CA GLU A 122 21.99 -5.59 11.24
C GLU A 122 21.68 -4.84 9.95
N ALA A 123 20.39 -4.79 9.58
CA ALA A 123 19.95 -4.00 8.44
C ALA A 123 20.27 -2.52 8.65
N ARG A 124 19.92 -1.97 9.83
CA ARG A 124 20.21 -0.58 10.17
C ARG A 124 21.69 -0.26 10.07
N ALA A 125 22.56 -1.04 10.69
CA ALA A 125 24.02 -0.81 10.65
C ALA A 125 24.56 -0.81 9.20
N ARG A 126 24.01 -1.64 8.31
CA ARG A 126 24.36 -1.63 6.89
C ARG A 126 23.97 -0.32 6.20
N PHE A 127 22.77 0.21 6.45
CA PHE A 127 22.33 1.47 5.88
C PHE A 127 23.02 2.69 6.51
N GLU A 128 23.32 2.67 7.81
CA GLU A 128 24.12 3.70 8.47
C GLU A 128 25.52 3.80 7.82
N LYS A 129 26.14 2.65 7.55
CA LYS A 129 27.42 2.61 6.84
C LYS A 129 27.30 3.12 5.40
N LEU A 130 26.21 2.75 4.69
CA LEU A 130 26.00 3.15 3.30
C LEU A 130 25.74 4.65 3.16
N TRP A 131 24.92 5.20 4.05
CA TRP A 131 24.51 6.62 4.02
C TRP A 131 25.41 7.53 4.85
N GLY A 132 26.31 6.98 5.64
CA GLY A 132 27.28 7.73 6.44
C GLY A 132 26.66 8.54 7.60
N THR A 133 25.50 8.14 8.09
CA THR A 133 24.77 8.83 9.16
C THR A 133 24.08 7.84 10.10
N PRO A 134 24.00 8.14 11.40
CA PRO A 134 23.18 7.37 12.32
C PRO A 134 21.70 7.39 11.94
N LEU A 135 21.00 6.28 12.13
CA LEU A 135 19.57 6.14 11.81
C LEU A 135 18.77 5.81 13.07
N ASP A 136 17.53 6.34 13.11
CA ASP A 136 16.61 6.03 14.19
C ASP A 136 16.27 4.52 14.16
N PRO A 137 16.34 3.81 15.30
CA PRO A 137 15.95 2.41 15.41
C PRO A 137 14.44 2.20 15.39
N GLN A 138 13.65 3.26 15.56
CA GLN A 138 12.20 3.18 15.59
C GLN A 138 11.62 3.34 14.20
N PRO A 139 10.62 2.53 13.80
CA PRO A 139 9.84 2.78 12.60
C PRO A 139 9.14 4.13 12.64
N GLY A 140 8.96 4.74 11.47
CA GLY A 140 8.11 5.93 11.34
C GLY A 140 6.63 5.60 11.56
N LEU A 141 5.81 6.62 11.73
CA LEU A 141 4.37 6.50 11.92
C LEU A 141 3.65 6.18 10.60
N THR A 142 2.53 5.47 10.68
CA THR A 142 1.59 5.32 9.57
C THR A 142 0.81 6.61 9.34
N VAL A 143 0.16 6.78 8.17
CA VAL A 143 -0.62 7.99 7.86
C VAL A 143 -1.69 8.27 8.91
N VAL A 144 -2.38 7.26 9.42
CA VAL A 144 -3.40 7.42 10.47
C VAL A 144 -2.79 7.87 11.78
N GLU A 145 -1.65 7.32 12.16
CA GLU A 145 -0.91 7.72 13.36
C GLU A 145 -0.36 9.14 13.23
N ILE A 146 0.11 9.54 12.03
CA ILE A 146 0.57 10.90 11.75
C ILE A 146 -0.57 11.91 12.00
N MET A 147 -1.76 11.69 11.44
CA MET A 147 -2.90 12.59 11.65
C MET A 147 -3.30 12.65 13.13
N GLY A 148 -3.28 11.52 13.85
CA GLY A 148 -3.48 11.49 15.29
C GLY A 148 -2.42 12.25 16.10
N ALA A 149 -1.15 12.18 15.69
CA ALA A 149 -0.04 12.89 16.33
C ALA A 149 -0.10 14.41 16.09
N VAL A 150 -0.55 14.84 14.90
CA VAL A 150 -0.83 16.27 14.63
C VAL A 150 -1.93 16.78 15.53
N HIS A 151 -3.02 16.05 15.71
CA HIS A 151 -4.10 16.44 16.63
C HIS A 151 -3.63 16.63 18.07
N LYS A 152 -2.66 15.86 18.51
CA LYS A 152 -2.03 15.94 19.86
C LYS A 152 -0.96 17.03 19.95
N GLY A 153 -0.58 17.67 18.83
CA GLY A 153 0.52 18.64 18.78
C GLY A 153 1.93 18.02 18.86
N GLU A 154 2.04 16.71 18.69
CA GLU A 154 3.31 15.98 18.63
C GLU A 154 4.03 16.21 17.29
N ILE A 155 3.28 16.42 16.20
CA ILE A 155 3.77 16.84 14.89
C ILE A 155 3.29 18.26 14.63
N ARG A 156 4.22 19.17 14.37
CA ARG A 156 3.98 20.60 14.16
C ARG A 156 4.24 21.04 12.72
N GLY A 157 5.11 20.32 12.01
CA GLY A 157 5.42 20.57 10.60
C GLY A 157 5.27 19.32 9.77
N MET A 158 4.85 19.47 8.51
CA MET A 158 4.67 18.35 7.59
C MET A 158 5.11 18.73 6.17
N TYR A 159 5.69 17.76 5.49
CA TYR A 159 5.98 17.83 4.07
C TYR A 159 5.20 16.73 3.35
N ILE A 160 4.33 17.12 2.42
CA ILE A 160 3.49 16.23 1.63
C ILE A 160 3.94 16.26 0.19
N MET A 161 4.16 15.10 -0.41
CA MET A 161 4.62 14.97 -1.78
C MET A 161 3.69 14.04 -2.59
N GLY A 162 2.98 14.63 -3.57
CA GLY A 162 2.14 13.89 -4.52
C GLY A 162 0.96 13.16 -3.88
N GLU A 163 0.41 13.70 -2.79
CA GLU A 163 -0.73 13.15 -2.07
C GLU A 163 -1.73 14.25 -1.70
N ASN A 164 -3.00 13.89 -1.65
CA ASN A 164 -4.08 14.80 -1.30
C ASN A 164 -4.89 14.30 -0.08
N PRO A 165 -4.27 14.24 1.12
CA PRO A 165 -4.90 13.71 2.32
C PRO A 165 -6.19 14.44 2.73
N ALA A 166 -6.34 15.72 2.40
CA ALA A 166 -7.59 16.46 2.63
C ALA A 166 -8.80 15.86 1.89
N MET A 167 -8.56 14.99 0.89
CA MET A 167 -9.58 14.31 0.11
C MET A 167 -9.54 12.79 0.27
N SER A 168 -8.35 12.20 0.36
CA SER A 168 -8.17 10.75 0.25
C SER A 168 -8.08 10.02 1.59
N ASP A 169 -7.77 10.71 2.68
CA ASP A 169 -7.61 10.05 3.97
C ASP A 169 -8.97 9.61 4.56
N PRO A 170 -8.98 8.49 5.30
CA PRO A 170 -10.15 8.09 6.06
C PRO A 170 -10.56 9.20 7.04
N ASP A 171 -11.88 9.42 7.18
CA ASP A 171 -12.40 10.55 7.95
C ASP A 171 -11.80 11.90 7.48
N ALA A 172 -12.19 12.31 6.28
CA ALA A 172 -11.67 13.53 5.65
C ALA A 172 -11.85 14.79 6.52
N HIS A 173 -12.85 14.83 7.41
CA HIS A 173 -13.03 15.93 8.34
C HIS A 173 -11.90 15.98 9.38
N HIS A 174 -11.60 14.84 9.99
CA HIS A 174 -10.48 14.68 10.91
C HIS A 174 -9.13 15.03 10.26
N ALA A 175 -8.90 14.56 9.03
CA ALA A 175 -7.68 14.86 8.28
C ALA A 175 -7.53 16.37 8.01
N ARG A 176 -8.60 17.05 7.58
CA ARG A 176 -8.60 18.50 7.34
C ARG A 176 -8.37 19.31 8.61
N GLU A 177 -8.96 18.90 9.73
CA GLU A 177 -8.71 19.52 11.03
C GLU A 177 -7.25 19.34 11.47
N ALA A 178 -6.65 18.19 11.22
CA ALA A 178 -5.23 17.95 11.48
C ALA A 178 -4.35 18.89 10.64
N LEU A 179 -4.57 18.93 9.32
CA LEU A 179 -3.81 19.82 8.42
C LEU A 179 -3.88 21.28 8.84
N ALA A 180 -5.06 21.75 9.28
CA ALA A 180 -5.26 23.12 9.76
C ALA A 180 -4.55 23.45 11.08
N LYS A 181 -4.11 22.44 11.86
CA LYS A 181 -3.36 22.63 13.11
C LYS A 181 -1.84 22.71 12.94
N LEU A 182 -1.34 22.39 11.74
CA LEU A 182 0.09 22.44 11.48
C LEU A 182 0.59 23.87 11.53
N GLU A 183 1.77 24.06 12.11
CA GLU A 183 2.48 25.34 12.16
C GLU A 183 3.23 25.62 10.83
N CYS A 184 3.57 24.56 10.10
CA CYS A 184 4.20 24.64 8.79
C CYS A 184 3.80 23.44 7.94
N LEU A 185 3.19 23.68 6.81
CA LEU A 185 2.84 22.66 5.82
C LEU A 185 3.46 23.02 4.48
N VAL A 186 4.34 22.15 3.99
CA VAL A 186 4.90 22.22 2.64
C VAL A 186 4.24 21.14 1.78
N VAL A 187 3.71 21.53 0.63
CA VAL A 187 3.07 20.59 -0.33
C VAL A 187 3.82 20.66 -1.65
N GLN A 188 4.33 19.52 -2.09
CA GLN A 188 4.91 19.32 -3.42
C GLN A 188 3.91 18.59 -4.29
N GLU A 189 3.37 19.24 -5.31
CA GLU A 189 2.22 18.70 -6.05
C GLU A 189 2.25 19.17 -7.52
N ILE A 190 1.58 18.39 -8.39
CA ILE A 190 1.39 18.73 -9.80
C ILE A 190 0.15 19.58 -10.05
N PHE A 191 -0.82 19.55 -9.14
CA PHE A 191 -2.05 20.35 -9.19
C PHE A 191 -2.30 21.04 -7.85
N LEU A 192 -3.09 22.12 -7.88
CA LEU A 192 -3.63 22.74 -6.67
C LEU A 192 -4.79 21.90 -6.14
N THR A 193 -4.46 20.93 -5.31
CA THR A 193 -5.43 20.04 -4.65
C THR A 193 -6.02 20.68 -3.39
N GLU A 194 -7.04 20.04 -2.78
CA GLU A 194 -7.62 20.51 -1.52
C GLU A 194 -6.61 20.61 -0.38
N THR A 195 -5.58 19.77 -0.38
CA THR A 195 -4.48 19.85 0.59
C THR A 195 -3.65 21.11 0.44
N CYS A 196 -3.49 21.62 -0.77
CA CYS A 196 -2.74 22.85 -1.03
C CYS A 196 -3.36 24.09 -0.36
N TYR A 197 -4.67 24.10 -0.09
CA TYR A 197 -5.32 25.22 0.61
C TYR A 197 -4.93 25.33 2.10
N TYR A 198 -4.29 24.32 2.66
CA TYR A 198 -3.75 24.36 4.03
C TYR A 198 -2.25 24.65 4.04
N ALA A 199 -1.58 24.69 2.88
CA ALA A 199 -0.14 24.78 2.77
C ALA A 199 0.37 26.21 2.96
N ASP A 200 1.48 26.36 3.68
CA ASP A 200 2.25 27.60 3.75
C ASP A 200 3.16 27.77 2.53
N VAL A 201 3.64 26.64 1.98
CA VAL A 201 4.51 26.63 0.78
C VAL A 201 4.03 25.55 -0.18
N ILE A 202 3.90 25.92 -1.45
CA ILE A 202 3.57 24.98 -2.53
C ILE A 202 4.74 24.93 -3.50
N LEU A 203 5.25 23.72 -3.76
CA LEU A 203 6.37 23.47 -4.66
C LEU A 203 5.82 22.74 -5.92
N PRO A 204 5.80 23.42 -7.09
CA PRO A 204 5.26 22.80 -8.30
C PRO A 204 6.20 21.68 -8.78
N ALA A 205 5.64 20.49 -8.93
CA ALA A 205 6.34 19.29 -9.36
C ALA A 205 5.91 18.86 -10.77
N THR A 206 6.78 18.07 -11.41
CA THR A 206 6.49 17.49 -12.74
C THR A 206 5.69 16.21 -12.64
N ALA A 207 4.77 16.03 -13.57
CA ALA A 207 4.11 14.75 -13.80
C ALA A 207 5.11 13.72 -14.38
N TRP A 208 4.73 12.43 -14.35
CA TRP A 208 5.63 11.36 -14.82
C TRP A 208 6.01 11.46 -16.32
N PRO A 209 5.19 11.97 -17.28
CA PRO A 209 5.64 12.14 -18.66
C PRO A 209 6.58 13.33 -18.85
N GLU A 210 6.75 14.19 -17.86
CA GLU A 210 7.57 15.41 -17.88
C GLU A 210 8.95 15.19 -17.25
N LYS A 211 9.30 13.95 -16.92
CA LYS A 211 10.60 13.60 -16.29
C LYS A 211 11.06 12.21 -16.72
N ASN A 212 12.36 11.95 -16.55
CA ASN A 212 12.91 10.62 -16.65
C ASN A 212 12.83 9.93 -15.31
N GLY A 213 12.58 8.61 -15.31
CA GLY A 213 12.56 7.83 -14.08
C GLY A 213 12.25 6.37 -14.36
N THR A 214 12.40 5.53 -13.35
CA THR A 214 12.02 4.13 -13.44
C THR A 214 10.67 3.89 -12.78
N VAL A 215 9.90 2.99 -13.36
CA VAL A 215 8.65 2.47 -12.78
C VAL A 215 8.74 0.95 -12.70
N THR A 216 8.22 0.40 -11.62
CA THR A 216 8.19 -1.06 -11.41
C THR A 216 6.75 -1.55 -11.45
N ASN A 217 6.49 -2.48 -12.35
CA ASN A 217 5.18 -3.12 -12.47
C ASN A 217 4.90 -4.09 -11.30
N THR A 218 3.64 -4.51 -11.21
CA THR A 218 3.19 -5.57 -10.28
C THR A 218 3.91 -6.90 -10.51
N ASP A 219 4.31 -7.21 -11.73
CA ASP A 219 5.13 -8.38 -12.10
C ASP A 219 6.63 -8.17 -11.86
N ARG A 220 7.01 -7.08 -11.20
CA ARG A 220 8.38 -6.67 -10.85
C ARG A 220 9.27 -6.31 -12.03
N MET A 221 8.71 -6.07 -13.20
CA MET A 221 9.46 -5.53 -14.32
C MET A 221 9.80 -4.05 -14.08
N VAL A 222 11.07 -3.73 -14.00
CA VAL A 222 11.56 -2.34 -13.91
C VAL A 222 11.69 -1.78 -15.32
N GLN A 223 11.02 -0.67 -15.57
CA GLN A 223 10.96 -0.02 -16.87
C GLN A 223 11.47 1.41 -16.77
N LEU A 224 12.23 1.86 -17.77
CA LEU A 224 12.66 3.25 -17.86
C LEU A 224 11.58 4.08 -18.58
N GLY A 225 10.92 4.96 -17.84
CA GLY A 225 10.12 6.05 -18.39
C GLY A 225 11.01 7.18 -18.88
N ARG A 226 10.85 7.60 -20.14
CA ARG A 226 11.56 8.75 -20.70
C ARG A 226 10.64 9.95 -20.73
N GLN A 227 11.21 11.13 -20.50
CA GLN A 227 10.48 12.38 -20.65
C GLN A 227 9.94 12.49 -22.10
N ALA A 228 8.66 12.78 -22.20
CA ALA A 228 7.93 12.95 -23.46
C ALA A 228 7.41 14.37 -23.64
N LEU A 229 7.28 15.14 -22.57
CA LEU A 229 6.77 16.51 -22.55
C LEU A 229 7.72 17.40 -21.77
N ASP A 230 7.76 18.69 -22.11
CA ASP A 230 8.44 19.69 -21.30
C ASP A 230 7.65 19.98 -20.01
N ALA A 231 8.38 20.27 -18.94
CA ALA A 231 7.76 20.67 -17.68
C ALA A 231 7.00 22.00 -17.84
N PRO A 232 5.78 22.13 -17.33
CA PRO A 232 5.03 23.38 -17.40
C PRO A 232 5.60 24.43 -16.43
N GLY A 233 5.75 25.68 -16.88
CA GLY A 233 6.17 26.80 -16.04
C GLY A 233 7.45 26.53 -15.27
N ASP A 234 7.39 26.74 -13.95
CA ASP A 234 8.52 26.54 -13.04
C ASP A 234 8.57 25.16 -12.38
N ALA A 235 7.73 24.23 -12.79
CA ALA A 235 7.68 22.87 -12.24
C ALA A 235 9.04 22.16 -12.39
N LYS A 236 9.45 21.44 -11.34
CA LYS A 236 10.73 20.71 -11.29
C LYS A 236 10.50 19.24 -10.94
N PRO A 237 11.41 18.35 -11.40
CA PRO A 237 11.36 16.94 -10.99
C PRO A 237 11.45 16.79 -9.46
N ASP A 238 10.69 15.84 -8.90
CA ASP A 238 10.63 15.61 -7.45
C ASP A 238 12.01 15.45 -6.82
N LEU A 239 12.87 14.65 -7.42
CA LEU A 239 14.23 14.42 -6.94
C LEU A 239 15.06 15.72 -6.91
N TRP A 240 14.88 16.58 -7.90
CA TRP A 240 15.57 17.88 -7.93
C TRP A 240 15.11 18.76 -6.76
N ILE A 241 13.79 18.82 -6.50
CA ILE A 241 13.22 19.61 -5.40
C ILE A 241 13.78 19.11 -4.06
N ILE A 242 13.72 17.80 -3.80
CA ILE A 242 14.25 17.19 -2.58
C ILE A 242 15.73 17.50 -2.39
N GLN A 243 16.53 17.41 -3.47
CA GLN A 243 17.95 17.73 -3.43
C GLN A 243 18.20 19.21 -3.12
N GLN A 244 17.34 20.14 -3.56
CA GLN A 244 17.49 21.56 -3.19
C GLN A 244 17.16 21.81 -1.72
N ILE A 245 16.15 21.13 -1.18
CA ILE A 245 15.78 21.23 0.25
C ILE A 245 16.90 20.67 1.14
N ALA A 246 17.59 19.62 0.70
CA ALA A 246 18.65 18.95 1.45
C ALA A 246 20.00 19.71 1.45
N ARG A 247 20.16 20.76 0.64
CA ARG A 247 21.39 21.59 0.53
C ARG A 247 21.41 22.73 1.55
#